data_762f519e34344a6b10e379cb4a1a08ef
#
_entry.id   762f519e34344a6b10e379cb4a1a08ef
#
_cell.length_a   1.000
_cell.length_b   1.000
_cell.length_c   1.000
_cell.angle_alpha   90.00
_cell.angle_beta   90.00
_cell.angle_gamma   90.00
#
_symmetry.space_group_name_H-M   'P 1'
#
loop_
_entity.id
_entity.type
_entity.pdbx_description
1 polymer ?
#
loop_
_entity_poly.entity_id
_entity_poly.type
_entity_poly.pdbx_seq_one_letter_code
_entity_poly.pdbx_strand_id
1 'polypeptide(L)'
;MEIWDLYNENRELVGRDHVRGEEIPDGCYHLVVHVWIRNGKGEYLISQRSADRPSFPLMWECVGGSVTKGEDSITGALRETREEVGVTLNPEKGTLLRSEVRGYVNDERFADILDVWLFEYEGAVDLTQATTPEVAQAKWLTKTQIKELFDTGALVQTLEYFFDIAD
;
A
#
# COMPACT_ATOMS: atom_id res chain seq x y z
N MET A 1 -2.45 -17.95 8.39
CA MET A 1 -1.04 -17.55 8.59
C MET A 1 -0.48 -17.09 7.25
N GLU A 2 -0.01 -15.86 7.22
CA GLU A 2 0.51 -15.27 5.98
C GLU A 2 2.00 -15.54 5.85
N ILE A 3 2.42 -16.01 4.70
CA ILE A 3 3.81 -16.33 4.40
C ILE A 3 4.32 -15.42 3.30
N TRP A 4 5.52 -14.89 3.50
CA TRP A 4 6.19 -14.01 2.56
C TRP A 4 7.46 -14.67 1.99
N ASP A 5 7.81 -14.28 0.79
CA ASP A 5 9.17 -14.46 0.28
C ASP A 5 10.06 -13.38 0.88
N LEU A 6 11.33 -13.69 1.10
CA LEU A 6 12.33 -12.70 1.48
C LEU A 6 13.30 -12.44 0.33
N TYR A 7 13.75 -11.20 0.27
CA TYR A 7 14.66 -10.69 -0.75
C TYR A 7 15.88 -10.08 -0.09
N ASN A 8 17.00 -10.03 -0.80
CA ASN A 8 18.15 -9.23 -0.38
C ASN A 8 17.99 -7.77 -0.88
N GLU A 9 18.96 -6.91 -0.59
CA GLU A 9 18.93 -5.49 -1.00
C GLU A 9 18.95 -5.28 -2.51
N ASN A 10 19.34 -6.29 -3.28
CA ASN A 10 19.35 -6.25 -4.75
C ASN A 10 18.07 -6.85 -5.35
N ARG A 11 17.05 -7.08 -4.52
CA ARG A 11 15.76 -7.67 -4.92
C ARG A 11 15.91 -9.09 -5.46
N GLU A 12 16.86 -9.84 -4.97
CA GLU A 12 17.01 -11.25 -5.30
C GLU A 12 16.39 -12.10 -4.20
N LEU A 13 15.67 -13.16 -4.59
CA LEU A 13 15.07 -14.09 -3.65
C LEU A 13 16.15 -14.78 -2.80
N VAL A 14 15.92 -14.77 -1.49
CA VAL A 14 16.84 -15.45 -0.55
C VAL A 14 16.56 -16.96 -0.48
N GLY A 15 15.41 -17.41 -1.00
CA GLY A 15 15.03 -18.82 -1.02
C GLY A 15 14.52 -19.32 0.33
N ARG A 16 13.94 -18.44 1.12
CA ARG A 16 13.50 -18.72 2.47
C ARG A 16 12.09 -18.15 2.70
N ASP A 17 11.22 -18.94 3.29
CA ASP A 17 9.90 -18.51 3.71
C ASP A 17 9.97 -17.71 5.00
N HIS A 18 9.10 -16.71 5.13
CA HIS A 18 8.99 -15.90 6.34
C HIS A 18 7.52 -15.84 6.77
N VAL A 19 7.27 -16.08 8.05
CA VAL A 19 5.94 -15.97 8.62
C VAL A 19 5.72 -14.54 9.12
N ARG A 20 4.63 -13.94 8.70
CA ARG A 20 4.26 -12.59 9.15
C ARG A 20 4.20 -12.52 10.67
N GLY A 21 4.82 -11.49 11.23
CA GLY A 21 4.89 -11.28 12.67
C GLY A 21 6.19 -11.75 13.30
N GLU A 22 6.97 -12.56 12.61
CA GLU A 22 8.31 -12.92 13.05
C GLU A 22 9.30 -11.82 12.67
N GLU A 23 10.41 -11.76 13.38
CA GLU A 23 11.48 -10.80 13.10
C GLU A 23 12.14 -11.13 11.76
N ILE A 24 12.27 -10.13 10.90
CA ILE A 24 12.95 -10.30 9.62
C ILE A 24 14.46 -10.30 9.85
N PRO A 25 15.19 -11.34 9.36
CA PRO A 25 16.65 -11.40 9.51
C PRO A 25 17.35 -10.19 8.91
N ASP A 26 18.50 -9.83 9.47
CA ASP A 26 19.33 -8.74 8.94
C ASP A 26 19.69 -9.01 7.48
N GLY A 27 19.65 -7.94 6.66
CA GLY A 27 19.94 -8.05 5.24
C GLY A 27 18.83 -8.66 4.40
N CYS A 28 17.70 -8.98 5.01
CA CYS A 28 16.51 -9.50 4.33
C CYS A 28 15.39 -8.47 4.36
N TYR A 29 14.55 -8.52 3.33
CA TYR A 29 13.46 -7.58 3.12
C TYR A 29 12.24 -8.32 2.60
N HIS A 30 11.03 -7.89 3.00
CA HIS A 30 9.81 -8.38 2.36
C HIS A 30 9.28 -7.34 1.37
N LEU A 31 8.47 -7.78 0.41
CA LEU A 31 7.94 -6.90 -0.63
C LEU A 31 6.61 -6.31 -0.17
N VAL A 32 6.49 -4.98 -0.24
CA VAL A 32 5.30 -4.22 0.12
C VAL A 32 4.87 -3.38 -1.08
N VAL A 33 3.58 -3.25 -1.27
CA VAL A 33 3.02 -2.38 -2.32
C VAL A 33 2.19 -1.26 -1.68
N HIS A 34 2.32 -0.06 -2.25
CA HIS A 34 1.38 1.03 -2.08
C HIS A 34 0.67 1.25 -3.41
N VAL A 35 -0.65 1.35 -3.39
CA VAL A 35 -1.46 1.45 -4.59
C VAL A 35 -2.25 2.75 -4.56
N TRP A 36 -1.82 3.70 -5.36
CA TRP A 36 -2.53 4.96 -5.56
C TRP A 36 -3.47 4.79 -6.76
N ILE A 37 -4.73 5.12 -6.56
CA ILE A 37 -5.78 4.93 -7.58
C ILE A 37 -6.32 6.31 -7.92
N ARG A 38 -6.23 6.69 -9.18
CA ARG A 38 -6.62 8.02 -9.67
C ARG A 38 -7.76 7.91 -10.67
N ASN A 39 -8.76 8.80 -10.55
CA ASN A 39 -9.85 8.89 -11.51
C ASN A 39 -9.56 9.97 -12.57
N GLY A 40 -10.47 10.11 -13.55
CA GLY A 40 -10.33 11.06 -14.63
C GLY A 40 -10.46 12.53 -14.21
N LYS A 41 -10.90 12.80 -12.96
CA LYS A 41 -10.96 14.14 -12.39
C LYS A 41 -9.68 14.55 -11.68
N GLY A 42 -8.67 13.67 -11.64
CA GLY A 42 -7.43 13.91 -10.92
C GLY A 42 -7.55 13.71 -9.41
N GLU A 43 -8.58 13.02 -8.96
CA GLU A 43 -8.76 12.67 -7.55
C GLU A 43 -8.16 11.29 -7.27
N TYR A 44 -7.70 11.09 -6.03
CA TYR A 44 -7.10 9.84 -5.57
C TYR A 44 -8.01 9.16 -4.55
N LEU A 45 -8.08 7.84 -4.61
CA LEU A 45 -8.85 7.06 -3.66
C LEU A 45 -8.07 6.92 -2.35
N ILE A 46 -8.59 7.51 -1.29
CA ILE A 46 -7.98 7.46 0.04
C ILE A 46 -8.92 6.71 0.97
N SER A 47 -8.37 5.75 1.71
CA SER A 47 -9.12 4.90 2.62
C SER A 47 -8.74 5.22 4.08
N GLN A 48 -9.73 5.08 4.96
CA GLN A 48 -9.53 5.24 6.39
C GLN A 48 -9.40 3.86 7.04
N ARG A 49 -8.33 3.68 7.80
CA ARG A 49 -8.10 2.44 8.55
C ARG A 49 -9.18 2.27 9.61
N SER A 50 -9.69 1.05 9.74
CA SER A 50 -10.72 0.78 10.75
C SER A 50 -10.20 0.98 12.17
N ALA A 51 -11.12 1.19 13.12
CA ALA A 51 -10.77 1.44 14.52
C ALA A 51 -10.08 0.24 15.18
N ASP A 52 -10.26 -0.95 14.62
CA ASP A 52 -9.71 -2.20 15.17
C ASP A 52 -8.30 -2.52 14.67
N ARG A 53 -7.73 -1.67 13.80
CA ARG A 53 -6.37 -1.89 13.30
C ARG A 53 -5.34 -1.72 14.43
N PRO A 54 -4.35 -2.63 14.50
CA PRO A 54 -3.34 -2.57 15.58
C PRO A 54 -2.41 -1.36 15.47
N SER A 55 -2.25 -0.79 14.26
CA SER A 55 -1.44 0.40 14.04
C SER A 55 -2.25 1.46 13.31
N PHE A 56 -2.04 2.73 13.68
CA PHE A 56 -2.66 3.89 13.05
C PHE A 56 -4.18 3.78 12.87
N PRO A 57 -4.97 3.36 13.89
CA PRO A 57 -6.42 3.26 13.74
C PRO A 57 -7.03 4.61 13.35
N LEU A 58 -8.02 4.59 12.47
CA LEU A 58 -8.75 5.74 11.97
C LEU A 58 -7.91 6.76 11.17
N MET A 59 -6.66 6.47 10.89
CA MET A 59 -5.86 7.30 10.00
C MET A 59 -6.15 6.98 8.53
N TRP A 60 -5.88 7.95 7.68
CA TRP A 60 -6.09 7.84 6.24
C TRP A 60 -4.82 7.39 5.52
N GLU A 61 -4.98 6.65 4.45
CA GLU A 61 -3.87 6.09 3.66
C GLU A 61 -4.29 5.72 2.24
N CYS A 62 -3.33 5.39 1.39
CA CYS A 62 -3.61 4.67 0.15
C CYS A 62 -3.85 3.18 0.45
N VAL A 63 -4.32 2.43 -0.55
CA VAL A 63 -4.36 0.97 -0.46
C VAL A 63 -2.91 0.45 -0.40
N GLY A 64 -2.68 -0.59 0.39
CA GLY A 64 -1.37 -1.21 0.45
C GLY A 64 -1.34 -2.46 1.30
N GLY A 65 -0.24 -3.18 1.21
CA GLY A 65 -0.03 -4.37 2.00
C GLY A 65 1.18 -5.15 1.56
N SER A 66 1.40 -6.28 2.21
CA SER A 66 2.53 -7.15 1.92
C SER A 66 2.20 -8.11 0.78
N VAL A 67 3.14 -8.29 -0.12
CA VAL A 67 3.07 -9.28 -1.20
C VAL A 67 3.33 -10.64 -0.57
N THR A 68 2.48 -11.61 -0.86
CA THR A 68 2.58 -12.95 -0.29
C THR A 68 3.50 -13.84 -1.11
N LYS A 69 3.92 -14.95 -0.52
CA LYS A 69 4.81 -15.91 -1.18
C LYS A 69 4.29 -16.31 -2.55
N GLY A 70 5.15 -16.25 -3.55
CA GLY A 70 4.85 -16.65 -4.93
C GLY A 70 4.15 -15.59 -5.76
N GLU A 71 3.73 -14.47 -5.16
CA GLU A 71 3.17 -13.34 -5.90
C GLU A 71 4.27 -12.41 -6.40
N ASP A 72 4.06 -11.81 -7.55
CA ASP A 72 4.82 -10.64 -7.95
C ASP A 72 4.15 -9.35 -7.44
N SER A 73 4.83 -8.23 -7.64
CA SER A 73 4.39 -6.92 -7.14
C SER A 73 3.00 -6.53 -7.64
N ILE A 74 2.75 -6.63 -8.94
CA ILE A 74 1.45 -6.23 -9.51
C ILE A 74 0.31 -7.15 -9.04
N THR A 75 0.56 -8.44 -8.92
CA THR A 75 -0.43 -9.39 -8.41
C THR A 75 -0.81 -9.04 -6.97
N GLY A 76 0.17 -8.72 -6.14
CA GLY A 76 -0.08 -8.25 -4.76
C GLY A 76 -0.88 -6.95 -4.74
N ALA A 77 -0.54 -5.99 -5.61
CA ALA A 77 -1.27 -4.73 -5.70
C ALA A 77 -2.75 -4.93 -6.09
N LEU A 78 -3.02 -5.78 -7.07
CA LEU A 78 -4.38 -6.09 -7.50
C LEU A 78 -5.18 -6.80 -6.40
N ARG A 79 -4.57 -7.75 -5.72
CA ARG A 79 -5.20 -8.51 -4.64
C ARG A 79 -5.53 -7.61 -3.45
N GLU A 80 -4.57 -6.84 -2.97
CA GLU A 80 -4.79 -5.93 -1.83
C GLU A 80 -5.90 -4.92 -2.11
N THR A 81 -5.95 -4.38 -3.32
CA THR A 81 -7.00 -3.44 -3.71
C THR A 81 -8.38 -4.09 -3.67
N ARG A 82 -8.50 -5.30 -4.19
CA ARG A 82 -9.76 -6.04 -4.15
C ARG A 82 -10.17 -6.38 -2.71
N GLU A 83 -9.22 -6.80 -1.90
CA GLU A 83 -9.50 -7.19 -0.51
C GLU A 83 -9.92 -5.99 0.36
N GLU A 84 -9.20 -4.88 0.25
CA GLU A 84 -9.42 -3.72 1.12
C GLU A 84 -10.58 -2.82 0.70
N VAL A 85 -10.73 -2.55 -0.59
CA VAL A 85 -11.73 -1.59 -1.10
C VAL A 85 -12.70 -2.17 -2.12
N GLY A 86 -12.60 -3.46 -2.42
CA GLY A 86 -13.53 -4.16 -3.31
C GLY A 86 -13.41 -3.76 -4.78
N VAL A 87 -12.31 -3.14 -5.17
CA VAL A 87 -12.10 -2.66 -6.54
C VAL A 87 -11.26 -3.66 -7.33
N THR A 88 -11.73 -3.99 -8.53
CA THR A 88 -10.98 -4.80 -9.49
C THR A 88 -10.29 -3.88 -10.49
N LEU A 89 -8.98 -3.75 -10.35
CA LEU A 89 -8.17 -2.92 -11.22
C LEU A 89 -7.79 -3.66 -12.52
N ASN A 90 -7.64 -2.90 -13.60
CA ASN A 90 -7.09 -3.41 -14.84
C ASN A 90 -5.56 -3.33 -14.78
N PRO A 91 -4.82 -4.45 -14.88
CA PRO A 91 -3.36 -4.43 -14.80
C PRO A 91 -2.71 -3.56 -15.87
N GLU A 92 -3.35 -3.40 -17.05
CA GLU A 92 -2.83 -2.55 -18.13
C GLU A 92 -2.88 -1.06 -17.81
N LYS A 93 -3.62 -0.66 -16.77
CA LYS A 93 -3.76 0.73 -16.32
C LYS A 93 -2.82 1.08 -15.18
N GLY A 94 -1.93 0.17 -14.81
CA GLY A 94 -0.98 0.36 -13.73
C GLY A 94 0.38 0.84 -14.22
N THR A 95 0.97 1.75 -13.46
CA THR A 95 2.33 2.25 -13.68
C THR A 95 3.11 2.14 -12.38
N LEU A 96 4.27 1.50 -12.41
CA LEU A 96 5.18 1.48 -11.27
C LEU A 96 5.93 2.81 -11.23
N LEU A 97 5.63 3.63 -10.23
CA LEU A 97 6.22 4.97 -10.10
C LEU A 97 7.56 4.97 -9.39
N ARG A 98 7.75 4.06 -8.45
CA ARG A 98 8.90 4.08 -7.56
C ARG A 98 9.09 2.70 -6.96
N SER A 99 10.35 2.32 -6.76
CA SER A 99 10.71 1.12 -6.01
C SER A 99 11.92 1.46 -5.15
N GLU A 100 11.86 1.18 -3.86
CA GLU A 100 12.95 1.49 -2.95
C GLU A 100 13.08 0.45 -1.84
N VAL A 101 14.32 0.21 -1.43
CA VAL A 101 14.63 -0.60 -0.27
C VAL A 101 14.56 0.30 0.97
N ARG A 102 13.72 -0.08 1.95
CA ARG A 102 13.57 0.68 3.19
C ARG A 102 14.06 -0.14 4.37
N GLY A 103 15.15 0.32 4.99
CA GLY A 103 15.59 -0.25 6.26
C GLY A 103 14.86 0.39 7.43
N TYR A 104 15.05 1.69 7.59
CA TYR A 104 14.40 2.49 8.64
C TYR A 104 13.70 3.70 8.01
N VAL A 105 12.52 4.02 8.52
CA VAL A 105 11.79 5.24 8.20
C VAL A 105 11.33 5.86 9.51
N ASN A 106 11.75 7.11 9.79
CA ASN A 106 11.44 7.80 11.05
C ASN A 106 11.81 6.95 12.29
N ASP A 107 13.01 6.36 12.27
CA ASP A 107 13.56 5.50 13.33
C ASP A 107 12.81 4.17 13.55
N GLU A 108 11.81 3.86 12.74
CA GLU A 108 11.12 2.57 12.74
C GLU A 108 11.72 1.64 11.66
N ARG A 109 11.97 0.39 12.04
CA ARG A 109 12.50 -0.60 11.11
C ARG A 109 11.39 -1.20 10.26
N PHE A 110 11.49 -1.00 8.95
CA PHE A 110 10.55 -1.59 7.99
C PHE A 110 11.06 -2.89 7.38
N ALA A 111 12.33 -2.95 7.04
CA ALA A 111 12.94 -4.12 6.38
C ALA A 111 12.11 -4.57 5.18
N ASP A 112 11.75 -3.64 4.31
CA ASP A 112 10.92 -3.94 3.13
C ASP A 112 11.50 -3.34 1.85
N ILE A 113 10.99 -3.85 0.73
CA ILE A 113 11.14 -3.24 -0.59
C ILE A 113 9.76 -2.70 -0.92
N LEU A 114 9.65 -1.37 -1.04
CA LEU A 114 8.38 -0.71 -1.34
C LEU A 114 8.26 -0.45 -2.82
N ASP A 115 7.23 -1.01 -3.43
CA ASP A 115 6.81 -0.69 -4.79
C ASP A 115 5.58 0.23 -4.72
N VAL A 116 5.68 1.39 -5.36
CA VAL A 116 4.60 2.37 -5.41
C VAL A 116 3.96 2.34 -6.78
N TRP A 117 2.70 1.93 -6.83
CA TRP A 117 1.90 1.81 -8.04
C TRP A 117 0.91 2.97 -8.18
N LEU A 118 0.67 3.39 -9.41
CA LEU A 118 -0.44 4.26 -9.77
C LEU A 118 -1.32 3.52 -10.78
N PHE A 119 -2.62 3.42 -10.47
CA PHE A 119 -3.61 2.84 -11.37
C PHE A 119 -4.66 3.89 -11.73
N GLU A 120 -5.00 3.97 -13.00
CA GLU A 120 -6.17 4.74 -13.46
C GLU A 120 -7.42 3.88 -13.29
N TYR A 121 -8.50 4.48 -12.74
CA TYR A 121 -9.75 3.77 -12.49
C TYR A 121 -10.93 4.72 -12.54
N GLU A 122 -11.93 4.40 -13.35
CA GLU A 122 -13.13 5.22 -13.55
C GLU A 122 -14.40 4.64 -12.91
N GLY A 123 -14.30 3.48 -12.28
CA GLY A 123 -15.45 2.79 -11.71
C GLY A 123 -15.91 3.35 -10.36
N ALA A 124 -17.01 2.82 -9.88
CA ALA A 124 -17.49 3.09 -8.54
C ALA A 124 -16.69 2.30 -7.50
N VAL A 125 -16.69 2.79 -6.26
CA VAL A 125 -16.09 2.10 -5.12
C VAL A 125 -17.22 1.68 -4.18
N ASP A 126 -17.35 0.37 -3.98
CA ASP A 126 -18.36 -0.22 -3.11
C ASP A 126 -17.65 -1.10 -2.08
N LEU A 127 -17.53 -0.61 -0.86
CA LEU A 127 -16.84 -1.30 0.21
C LEU A 127 -17.54 -2.62 0.64
N THR A 128 -18.81 -2.82 0.25
CA THR A 128 -19.47 -4.12 0.51
C THR A 128 -18.84 -5.24 -0.29
N GLN A 129 -18.09 -4.92 -1.33
CA GLN A 129 -17.33 -5.89 -2.13
C GLN A 129 -15.93 -6.18 -1.55
N ALA A 130 -15.51 -5.46 -0.52
CA ALA A 130 -14.26 -5.74 0.18
C ALA A 130 -14.37 -7.08 0.92
N THR A 131 -13.26 -7.82 0.97
CA THR A 131 -13.24 -9.14 1.62
C THR A 131 -12.64 -9.11 3.02
N THR A 132 -12.11 -7.95 3.43
CA THR A 132 -11.55 -7.73 4.77
C THR A 132 -12.22 -6.52 5.42
N PRO A 133 -12.30 -6.46 6.77
CA PRO A 133 -12.89 -5.33 7.48
C PRO A 133 -11.85 -4.24 7.82
N GLU A 134 -10.76 -4.16 7.07
CA GLU A 134 -9.63 -3.30 7.41
C GLU A 134 -9.88 -1.82 7.13
N VAL A 135 -10.85 -1.49 6.28
CA VAL A 135 -11.17 -0.13 5.83
C VAL A 135 -12.54 0.27 6.35
N ALA A 136 -12.59 1.39 7.09
CA ALA A 136 -13.83 1.95 7.62
C ALA A 136 -14.61 2.72 6.55
N GLN A 137 -13.93 3.51 5.74
CA GLN A 137 -14.50 4.28 4.63
C GLN A 137 -13.44 4.63 3.60
N ALA A 138 -13.88 5.01 2.40
CA ALA A 138 -13.00 5.45 1.32
C ALA A 138 -13.59 6.69 0.64
N LYS A 139 -12.74 7.60 0.20
CA LYS A 139 -13.13 8.84 -0.46
C LYS A 139 -12.21 9.15 -1.61
N TRP A 140 -12.76 9.78 -2.63
CA TRP A 140 -12.00 10.42 -3.69
C TRP A 140 -11.59 11.81 -3.23
N LEU A 141 -10.29 12.07 -3.15
CA LEU A 141 -9.74 13.34 -2.66
C LEU A 141 -8.76 13.92 -3.66
N THR A 142 -8.76 15.25 -3.78
CA THR A 142 -7.75 15.97 -4.55
C THR A 142 -6.41 15.94 -3.83
N LYS A 143 -5.34 16.22 -4.55
CA LYS A 143 -4.00 16.35 -3.96
C LYS A 143 -3.99 17.38 -2.82
N THR A 144 -4.68 18.49 -2.98
CA THR A 144 -4.81 19.54 -1.95
C THR A 144 -5.50 19.00 -0.70
N GLN A 145 -6.58 18.24 -0.83
CA GLN A 145 -7.27 17.63 0.31
C GLN A 145 -6.40 16.58 1.01
N ILE A 146 -5.63 15.83 0.26
CA ILE A 146 -4.67 14.86 0.85
C ILE A 146 -3.59 15.61 1.62
N LYS A 147 -3.11 16.74 1.10
CA LYS A 147 -2.14 17.59 1.81
C LYS A 147 -2.69 18.11 3.14
N GLU A 148 -3.95 18.49 3.17
CA GLU A 148 -4.62 18.91 4.40
C GLU A 148 -4.66 17.78 5.43
N LEU A 149 -4.94 16.54 5.00
CA LEU A 149 -4.87 15.38 5.89
C LEU A 149 -3.47 15.17 6.43
N PHE A 150 -2.46 15.33 5.59
CA PHE A 150 -1.06 15.20 6.01
C PHE A 150 -0.69 16.27 7.04
N ASP A 151 -1.01 17.53 6.75
CA ASP A 151 -0.66 18.67 7.60
C ASP A 151 -1.34 18.63 8.97
N THR A 152 -2.53 18.04 9.06
CA THR A 152 -3.25 17.87 10.33
C THR A 152 -2.91 16.58 11.07
N GLY A 153 -2.01 15.75 10.52
CA GLY A 153 -1.61 14.48 11.12
C GLY A 153 -2.61 13.34 10.92
N ALA A 154 -3.62 13.53 10.07
CA ALA A 154 -4.66 12.53 9.81
C ALA A 154 -4.27 11.51 8.73
N LEU A 155 -3.29 11.83 7.89
CA LEU A 155 -2.72 10.90 6.92
C LEU A 155 -1.54 10.16 7.57
N VAL A 156 -1.39 8.88 7.29
CA VAL A 156 -0.20 8.11 7.72
C VAL A 156 1.04 8.85 7.22
N GLN A 157 1.91 9.29 8.14
CA GLN A 157 2.96 10.28 7.85
C GLN A 157 4.07 9.75 6.93
N THR A 158 4.29 8.45 6.89
CA THR A 158 5.26 7.84 5.97
C THR A 158 4.85 7.95 4.50
N LEU A 159 3.63 8.40 4.21
CA LEU A 159 3.14 8.63 2.86
C LEU A 159 3.50 10.03 2.32
N GLU A 160 4.34 10.78 3.01
CA GLU A 160 4.77 12.12 2.58
C GLU A 160 5.36 12.14 1.16
N TYR A 161 6.01 11.06 0.75
CA TYR A 161 6.58 10.92 -0.59
C TYR A 161 5.55 11.16 -1.71
N PHE A 162 4.25 10.96 -1.42
CA PHE A 162 3.18 11.15 -2.40
C PHE A 162 3.24 12.53 -3.05
N PHE A 163 3.60 13.57 -2.29
CA PHE A 163 3.64 14.94 -2.79
C PHE A 163 4.82 15.19 -3.73
N ASP A 164 5.78 14.29 -3.78
CA ASP A 164 6.91 14.34 -4.71
C ASP A 164 6.62 13.64 -6.03
N ILE A 165 5.66 12.70 -6.04
CA ILE A 165 5.36 11.86 -7.21
C ILE A 165 3.99 12.16 -7.83
N ALA A 166 3.08 12.83 -7.13
CA ALA A 166 1.75 13.15 -7.62
C ALA A 166 1.77 14.42 -8.48
N ASP A 167 1.00 14.38 -9.56
CA ASP A 167 0.81 15.54 -10.43
C ASP A 167 -0.26 16.49 -9.87
#